data_790c5274e9c0f0a04c526f809deae0f8
#
_entry.id   790c5274e9c0f0a04c526f809deae0f8
#
_cell.length_a   1.000
_cell.length_b   1.000
_cell.length_c   1.000
_cell.angle_alpha   90.00
_cell.angle_beta   90.00
_cell.angle_gamma   90.00
#
_symmetry.space_group_name_H-M   'P 1'
#
loop_
_entity.id
_entity.type
_entity.pdbx_description
1 polymer ?
#
loop_
_entity_poly.entity_id
_entity_poly.type
_entity_poly.pdbx_seq_one_letter_code
_entity_poly.pdbx_strand_id
1 'polypeptide(L)'
;PLGGVHRQEYLRIAREAEAMVMIDRMSLFHAFETLQQESDRGRNTQLLVPIELETLRDLPWRWFEAELRRRRHLAGRLIVEIEASPTLMDKDSIKRIVRLRHHGVRIGLSDGSRNLDQVWLWAKLPVDVLRLQYSVVLAFSDANFRRAIEPWTSKGRLQIVDSVEDTAALSRLASLGIDHLRGAALAEIGPRLDYDFSSIG
;
A
#
# COMPACT_ATOMS: atom_id res chain seq x y z
N PRO A 1 -22.44 4.12 -12.37
CA PRO A 1 -22.54 2.91 -11.59
C PRO A 1 -22.49 1.74 -12.55
N LEU A 2 -21.30 1.21 -12.78
CA LEU A 2 -21.10 -0.08 -13.39
C LEU A 2 -21.58 -1.08 -12.36
N GLY A 3 -22.73 -1.70 -12.58
CA GLY A 3 -23.32 -2.68 -11.69
C GLY A 3 -22.27 -3.71 -11.28
N GLY A 4 -22.05 -3.79 -10.00
CA GLY A 4 -21.47 -4.81 -9.16
C GLY A 4 -20.49 -5.83 -9.71
N VAL A 5 -19.58 -5.47 -10.62
CA VAL A 5 -18.46 -6.36 -10.96
C VAL A 5 -17.51 -6.38 -9.77
N HIS A 6 -17.32 -7.54 -9.18
CA HIS A 6 -16.41 -7.71 -8.04
C HIS A 6 -15.01 -7.27 -8.44
N ARG A 7 -14.29 -6.54 -7.55
CA ARG A 7 -12.93 -6.04 -7.82
C ARG A 7 -12.00 -7.11 -8.41
N GLN A 8 -12.07 -8.33 -7.91
CA GLN A 8 -11.24 -9.45 -8.41
C GLN A 8 -11.56 -9.83 -9.85
N GLU A 9 -12.84 -9.83 -10.22
CA GLU A 9 -13.27 -10.10 -11.59
C GLU A 9 -12.85 -8.99 -12.55
N TYR A 10 -13.01 -7.73 -12.14
CA TYR A 10 -12.52 -6.58 -12.90
C TYR A 10 -11.01 -6.67 -13.15
N LEU A 11 -10.22 -6.96 -12.12
CA LEU A 11 -8.77 -7.09 -12.26
C LEU A 11 -8.37 -8.28 -13.14
N ARG A 12 -9.12 -9.39 -13.08
CA ARG A 12 -8.90 -10.54 -13.97
C ARG A 12 -9.12 -10.15 -15.43
N ILE A 13 -10.24 -9.52 -15.75
CA ILE A 13 -10.55 -9.04 -17.10
C ILE A 13 -9.50 -8.05 -17.59
N ALA A 14 -9.07 -7.13 -16.73
CA ALA A 14 -8.06 -6.13 -17.07
C ALA A 14 -6.69 -6.77 -17.38
N ARG A 15 -6.31 -7.82 -16.66
CA ARG A 15 -5.09 -8.59 -16.95
C ARG A 15 -5.20 -9.35 -18.27
N GLU A 16 -6.32 -10.02 -18.52
CA GLU A 16 -6.59 -10.73 -19.78
C GLU A 16 -6.57 -9.79 -21.00
N ALA A 17 -7.00 -8.54 -20.80
CA ALA A 17 -7.00 -7.50 -21.83
C ALA A 17 -5.68 -6.71 -21.92
N GLU A 18 -4.64 -7.09 -21.16
CA GLU A 18 -3.35 -6.37 -21.06
C GLU A 18 -3.50 -4.87 -20.72
N ALA A 19 -4.57 -4.51 -20.00
CA ALA A 19 -4.94 -3.13 -19.71
C ALA A 19 -4.41 -2.63 -18.35
N MET A 20 -3.71 -3.47 -17.57
CA MET A 20 -3.31 -3.13 -16.20
C MET A 20 -2.40 -1.90 -16.13
N VAL A 21 -1.42 -1.77 -17.02
CA VAL A 21 -0.52 -0.60 -17.05
C VAL A 21 -1.29 0.70 -17.26
N MET A 22 -2.33 0.67 -18.12
CA MET A 22 -3.19 1.84 -18.36
C MET A 22 -4.04 2.16 -17.13
N ILE A 23 -4.63 1.16 -16.49
CA ILE A 23 -5.45 1.32 -15.29
C ILE A 23 -4.62 1.88 -14.14
N ASP A 24 -3.45 1.33 -13.91
CA ASP A 24 -2.54 1.77 -12.86
C ASP A 24 -2.06 3.22 -13.10
N ARG A 25 -1.78 3.55 -14.36
CA ARG A 25 -1.46 4.93 -14.75
C ARG A 25 -2.61 5.90 -14.45
N MET A 26 -3.85 5.51 -14.76
CA MET A 26 -5.03 6.30 -14.42
C MET A 26 -5.20 6.43 -12.90
N SER A 27 -4.99 5.35 -12.16
CA SER A 27 -5.07 5.34 -10.70
C SER A 27 -4.03 6.28 -10.07
N LEU A 28 -2.80 6.28 -10.57
CA LEU A 28 -1.75 7.20 -10.14
C LEU A 28 -2.09 8.66 -10.49
N PHE A 29 -2.67 8.91 -11.66
CA PHE A 29 -3.12 10.25 -12.04
C PHE A 29 -4.23 10.75 -11.10
N HIS A 30 -5.25 9.95 -10.86
CA HIS A 30 -6.32 10.30 -9.92
C HIS A 30 -5.82 10.48 -8.48
N ALA A 31 -4.83 9.69 -8.07
CA ALA A 31 -4.21 9.88 -6.76
C ALA A 31 -3.55 11.25 -6.63
N PHE A 32 -2.84 11.72 -7.65
CA PHE A 32 -2.27 13.07 -7.65
C PHE A 32 -3.34 14.16 -7.60
N GLU A 33 -4.43 14.03 -8.36
CA GLU A 33 -5.54 14.99 -8.32
C GLU A 33 -6.20 15.01 -6.93
N THR A 34 -6.41 13.84 -6.35
CA THR A 34 -6.99 13.72 -5.00
C THR A 34 -6.06 14.33 -3.95
N LEU A 35 -4.76 14.02 -3.99
CA LEU A 35 -3.80 14.59 -3.05
C LEU A 35 -3.72 16.11 -3.17
N GLN A 36 -3.83 16.66 -4.39
CA GLN A 36 -3.86 18.11 -4.59
C GLN A 36 -5.12 18.72 -3.95
N GLN A 37 -6.30 18.15 -4.22
CA GLN A 37 -7.55 18.61 -3.62
C GLN A 37 -7.53 18.56 -2.09
N GLU A 38 -7.01 17.50 -1.50
CA GLU A 38 -6.87 17.38 -0.04
C GLU A 38 -5.86 18.38 0.52
N SER A 39 -4.76 18.63 -0.21
CA SER A 39 -3.79 19.66 0.16
C SER A 39 -4.40 21.06 0.14
N ASP A 40 -5.20 21.38 -0.88
CA ASP A 40 -5.89 22.66 -1.02
C ASP A 40 -6.93 22.88 0.09
N ARG A 41 -7.45 21.78 0.67
CA ARG A 41 -8.33 21.78 1.86
C ARG A 41 -7.56 21.83 3.17
N GLY A 42 -6.23 21.91 3.15
CA GLY A 42 -5.37 21.90 4.33
C GLY A 42 -5.25 20.54 5.01
N ARG A 43 -5.64 19.45 4.36
CA ARG A 43 -5.57 18.10 4.90
C ARG A 43 -4.25 17.42 4.55
N ASN A 44 -3.69 16.68 5.54
CA ASN A 44 -2.45 15.91 5.35
C ASN A 44 -2.75 14.44 4.98
N THR A 45 -3.56 14.23 3.96
CA THR A 45 -3.94 12.90 3.48
C THR A 45 -2.76 12.20 2.82
N GLN A 46 -2.61 10.90 3.08
CA GLN A 46 -1.71 10.00 2.37
C GLN A 46 -2.54 8.98 1.58
N LEU A 47 -2.13 8.66 0.37
CA LEU A 47 -2.81 7.68 -0.47
C LEU A 47 -1.89 6.51 -0.77
N LEU A 48 -2.40 5.30 -0.50
CA LEU A 48 -1.78 4.05 -0.88
C LEU A 48 -2.44 3.56 -2.16
N VAL A 49 -1.65 3.49 -3.24
CA VAL A 49 -2.11 3.15 -4.59
C VAL A 49 -1.44 1.85 -5.03
N PRO A 50 -2.21 0.76 -5.11
CA PRO A 50 -1.68 -0.50 -5.61
C PRO A 50 -1.42 -0.42 -7.11
N ILE A 51 -0.28 -0.95 -7.54
CA ILE A 51 0.08 -1.16 -8.95
C ILE A 51 0.62 -2.57 -9.15
N GLU A 52 0.49 -3.07 -10.38
CA GLU A 52 1.10 -4.34 -10.76
C GLU A 52 2.62 -4.19 -10.94
N LEU A 53 3.34 -5.30 -10.77
CA LEU A 53 4.80 -5.31 -10.96
C LEU A 53 5.18 -5.00 -12.42
N GLU A 54 4.37 -5.44 -13.37
CA GLU A 54 4.51 -5.10 -14.79
C GLU A 54 4.44 -3.60 -14.99
N THR A 55 3.50 -2.92 -14.34
CA THR A 55 3.39 -1.46 -14.38
C THR A 55 4.66 -0.79 -13.86
N LEU A 56 5.24 -1.29 -12.77
CA LEU A 56 6.52 -0.76 -12.28
C LEU A 56 7.62 -0.87 -13.36
N ARG A 57 7.62 -1.94 -14.17
CA ARG A 57 8.59 -2.18 -15.24
C ARG A 57 8.33 -1.33 -16.48
N ASP A 58 7.05 -1.16 -16.87
CA ASP A 58 6.61 -0.53 -18.11
C ASP A 58 6.03 0.87 -17.93
N LEU A 59 6.12 1.41 -16.69
CA LEU A 59 5.66 2.76 -16.40
C LEU A 59 6.29 3.75 -17.39
N PRO A 60 5.51 4.65 -18.01
CA PRO A 60 6.06 5.72 -18.84
C PRO A 60 6.78 6.74 -17.96
N TRP A 61 8.02 6.42 -17.60
CA TRP A 61 8.84 7.12 -16.61
C TRP A 61 8.92 8.63 -16.85
N ARG A 62 9.05 9.06 -18.13
CA ARG A 62 9.13 10.49 -18.45
C ARG A 62 7.88 11.24 -18.02
N TRP A 63 6.71 10.65 -18.24
CA TRP A 63 5.44 11.24 -17.80
C TRP A 63 5.35 11.27 -16.29
N PHE A 64 5.60 10.13 -15.64
CA PHE A 64 5.46 10.01 -14.19
C PHE A 64 6.41 10.94 -13.44
N GLU A 65 7.67 11.03 -13.87
CA GLU A 65 8.64 11.97 -13.29
C GLU A 65 8.28 13.43 -13.55
N ALA A 66 7.67 13.75 -14.69
CA ALA A 66 7.17 15.12 -14.93
C ALA A 66 6.05 15.47 -13.95
N GLU A 67 5.13 14.54 -13.70
CA GLU A 67 4.07 14.74 -12.70
C GLU A 67 4.61 14.86 -11.28
N LEU A 68 5.57 14.04 -10.88
CA LEU A 68 6.23 14.11 -9.58
C LEU A 68 6.99 15.44 -9.40
N ARG A 69 7.70 15.94 -10.43
CA ARG A 69 8.36 17.23 -10.37
C ARG A 69 7.38 18.38 -10.22
N ARG A 70 6.25 18.33 -10.95
CA ARG A 70 5.20 19.35 -10.88
C ARG A 70 4.56 19.39 -9.50
N ARG A 71 4.39 18.23 -8.85
CA ARG A 71 3.71 18.03 -7.57
C ARG A 71 4.67 17.56 -6.48
N ARG A 72 5.90 18.05 -6.48
CA ARG A 72 6.96 17.60 -5.56
C ARG A 72 6.55 17.63 -4.09
N HIS A 73 5.75 18.62 -3.70
CA HIS A 73 5.24 18.77 -2.33
C HIS A 73 4.26 17.65 -1.91
N LEU A 74 3.70 16.91 -2.88
CA LEU A 74 2.78 15.79 -2.64
C LEU A 74 3.46 14.42 -2.71
N ALA A 75 4.68 14.33 -3.25
CA ALA A 75 5.33 13.05 -3.52
C ALA A 75 5.43 12.16 -2.27
N GLY A 76 5.76 12.72 -1.11
CA GLY A 76 5.86 12.00 0.15
C GLY A 76 4.51 11.51 0.72
N ARG A 77 3.40 12.00 0.16
CA ARG A 77 2.03 11.56 0.52
C ARG A 77 1.52 10.43 -0.37
N LEU A 78 2.21 10.15 -1.49
CA LEU A 78 1.91 9.03 -2.37
C LEU A 78 2.71 7.80 -1.92
N ILE A 79 1.99 6.72 -1.62
CA ILE A 79 2.56 5.41 -1.35
C ILE A 79 2.20 4.51 -2.52
N VAL A 80 3.17 4.15 -3.33
CA VAL A 80 2.99 3.18 -4.41
C VAL A 80 3.16 1.80 -3.82
N GLU A 81 2.11 1.00 -3.84
CA GLU A 81 2.08 -0.34 -3.28
C GLU A 81 2.24 -1.39 -4.37
N ILE A 82 3.09 -2.38 -4.11
CA ILE A 82 3.37 -3.49 -5.01
C ILE A 82 3.14 -4.79 -4.23
N GLU A 83 2.54 -5.79 -4.88
CA GLU A 83 2.41 -7.10 -4.27
C GLU A 83 3.79 -7.75 -4.10
N ALA A 84 4.06 -8.22 -2.89
CA ALA A 84 5.32 -8.86 -2.55
C ALA A 84 5.46 -10.19 -3.30
N SER A 85 6.53 -10.31 -4.07
CA SER A 85 6.86 -11.52 -4.82
C SER A 85 8.38 -11.71 -4.92
N PRO A 86 8.87 -12.93 -5.09
CA PRO A 86 10.31 -13.17 -5.28
C PRO A 86 10.92 -12.38 -6.44
N THR A 87 10.14 -12.06 -7.46
CA THR A 87 10.57 -11.29 -8.62
C THR A 87 10.89 -9.82 -8.31
N LEU A 88 10.42 -9.29 -7.17
CA LEU A 88 10.82 -7.96 -6.68
C LEU A 88 12.29 -7.89 -6.25
N MET A 89 12.92 -9.04 -5.99
CA MET A 89 14.32 -9.09 -5.58
C MET A 89 15.29 -8.94 -6.75
N ASP A 90 14.82 -8.86 -7.99
CA ASP A 90 15.67 -8.63 -9.15
C ASP A 90 16.23 -7.19 -9.15
N LYS A 91 17.41 -7.05 -9.77
CA LYS A 91 18.15 -5.77 -9.78
C LYS A 91 17.37 -4.64 -10.46
N ASP A 92 16.57 -4.94 -11.47
CA ASP A 92 15.86 -3.91 -12.23
C ASP A 92 14.63 -3.43 -11.47
N SER A 93 13.88 -4.30 -10.82
CA SER A 93 12.80 -3.93 -9.92
C SER A 93 13.33 -3.06 -8.76
N ILE A 94 14.44 -3.45 -8.13
CA ILE A 94 15.07 -2.67 -7.06
C ILE A 94 15.50 -1.28 -7.57
N LYS A 95 16.13 -1.17 -8.73
CA LYS A 95 16.51 0.13 -9.32
C LYS A 95 15.29 1.05 -9.53
N ARG A 96 14.17 0.50 -9.98
CA ARG A 96 12.94 1.25 -10.20
C ARG A 96 12.32 1.72 -8.90
N ILE A 97 12.30 0.88 -7.86
CA ILE A 97 11.90 1.25 -6.51
C ILE A 97 12.76 2.40 -5.99
N VAL A 98 14.08 2.28 -6.09
CA VAL A 98 15.02 3.34 -5.67
C VAL A 98 14.78 4.64 -6.43
N ARG A 99 14.50 4.55 -7.73
CA ARG A 99 14.19 5.72 -8.57
C ARG A 99 12.91 6.43 -8.11
N LEU A 100 11.84 5.70 -7.78
CA LEU A 100 10.62 6.29 -7.21
C LEU A 100 10.90 7.01 -5.89
N ARG A 101 11.63 6.35 -5.00
CA ARG A 101 12.01 6.92 -3.70
C ARG A 101 12.87 8.18 -3.84
N HIS A 102 13.74 8.25 -4.85
CA HIS A 102 14.54 9.44 -5.14
C HIS A 102 13.67 10.66 -5.46
N HIS A 103 12.49 10.45 -6.04
CA HIS A 103 11.49 11.49 -6.26
C HIS A 103 10.61 11.78 -5.04
N GLY A 104 10.86 11.14 -3.91
CA GLY A 104 10.13 11.35 -2.66
C GLY A 104 8.89 10.45 -2.49
N VAL A 105 8.58 9.59 -3.46
CA VAL A 105 7.47 8.63 -3.36
C VAL A 105 7.82 7.55 -2.33
N ARG A 106 6.87 7.19 -1.48
CA ARG A 106 7.00 6.08 -0.55
C ARG A 106 6.59 4.78 -1.24
N ILE A 107 7.23 3.69 -0.86
CA ILE A 107 6.95 2.36 -1.43
C ILE A 107 6.33 1.47 -0.36
N GLY A 108 5.19 0.87 -0.70
CA GLY A 108 4.51 -0.14 0.10
C GLY A 108 4.67 -1.53 -0.51
N LEU A 109 4.74 -2.52 0.34
CA LEU A 109 4.57 -3.92 -0.04
C LEU A 109 3.30 -4.47 0.59
N SER A 110 2.46 -5.15 -0.21
CA SER A 110 1.38 -5.97 0.31
C SER A 110 1.83 -7.43 0.29
N ASP A 111 1.81 -8.08 1.45
CA ASP A 111 2.16 -9.49 1.57
C ASP A 111 0.94 -10.27 2.09
N GLY A 112 0.38 -11.11 1.23
CA GLY A 112 -0.69 -12.06 1.56
C GLY A 112 -0.16 -13.46 1.88
N SER A 113 1.15 -13.67 1.84
CA SER A 113 1.74 -14.96 2.18
C SER A 113 1.61 -15.23 3.68
N ARG A 114 1.45 -16.51 4.03
CA ARG A 114 1.49 -16.94 5.44
C ARG A 114 2.89 -17.42 5.81
N ASN A 115 3.92 -16.73 5.33
CA ASN A 115 5.33 -17.09 5.54
C ASN A 115 6.08 -15.92 6.18
N LEU A 116 6.34 -16.02 7.48
CA LEU A 116 7.05 -14.99 8.23
C LEU A 116 8.52 -14.82 7.79
N ASP A 117 9.16 -15.85 7.25
CA ASP A 117 10.53 -15.74 6.73
C ASP A 117 10.54 -14.83 5.49
N GLN A 118 9.49 -14.84 4.69
CA GLN A 118 9.32 -13.89 3.59
C GLN A 118 9.14 -12.46 4.11
N VAL A 119 8.29 -12.25 5.12
CA VAL A 119 8.12 -10.94 5.76
C VAL A 119 9.46 -10.37 6.23
N TRP A 120 10.30 -11.21 6.84
CA TRP A 120 11.64 -10.83 7.24
C TRP A 120 12.55 -10.53 6.04
N LEU A 121 12.45 -11.31 4.95
CA LEU A 121 13.23 -11.11 3.73
C LEU A 121 12.90 -9.77 3.05
N TRP A 122 11.62 -9.42 2.97
CA TRP A 122 11.16 -8.16 2.38
C TRP A 122 11.69 -6.93 3.11
N ALA A 123 12.03 -7.04 4.39
CA ALA A 123 12.67 -5.95 5.14
C ALA A 123 14.06 -5.54 4.60
N LYS A 124 14.66 -6.33 3.71
CA LYS A 124 15.91 -5.98 3.01
C LYS A 124 15.69 -5.04 1.83
N LEU A 125 14.46 -4.96 1.30
CA LEU A 125 14.14 -4.04 0.22
C LEU A 125 14.08 -2.58 0.69
N PRO A 126 14.35 -1.63 -0.19
CA PRO A 126 14.22 -0.20 0.10
C PRO A 126 12.76 0.25 0.04
N VAL A 127 11.95 -0.22 0.99
CA VAL A 127 10.52 0.04 1.08
C VAL A 127 10.16 0.69 2.42
N ASP A 128 9.03 1.35 2.51
CA ASP A 128 8.65 2.22 3.62
C ASP A 128 7.44 1.69 4.40
N VAL A 129 6.61 0.87 3.75
CA VAL A 129 5.35 0.36 4.29
C VAL A 129 5.23 -1.14 4.04
N LEU A 130 4.79 -1.89 5.03
CA LEU A 130 4.38 -3.28 4.91
C LEU A 130 2.89 -3.39 5.21
N ARG A 131 2.10 -3.94 4.30
CA ARG A 131 0.70 -4.26 4.53
C ARG A 131 0.51 -5.77 4.56
N LEU A 132 -0.03 -6.26 5.66
CA LEU A 132 -0.31 -7.67 5.90
C LEU A 132 -1.81 -7.91 6.02
N GLN A 133 -2.28 -9.07 5.58
CA GLN A 133 -3.64 -9.51 5.86
C GLN A 133 -3.78 -9.92 7.33
N TYR A 134 -4.90 -9.61 7.97
CA TYR A 134 -5.13 -10.03 9.36
C TYR A 134 -5.04 -11.56 9.54
N SER A 135 -5.45 -12.33 8.55
CA SER A 135 -5.29 -13.79 8.53
C SER A 135 -3.83 -14.26 8.68
N VAL A 136 -2.87 -13.46 8.23
CA VAL A 136 -1.43 -13.72 8.43
C VAL A 136 -1.07 -13.57 9.91
N VAL A 137 -1.55 -12.49 10.55
CA VAL A 137 -1.32 -12.27 11.99
C VAL A 137 -1.91 -13.38 12.83
N LEU A 138 -3.12 -13.86 12.47
CA LEU A 138 -3.79 -14.96 13.17
C LEU A 138 -3.07 -16.30 13.05
N ALA A 139 -2.32 -16.52 11.98
CA ALA A 139 -1.66 -17.80 11.71
C ALA A 139 -0.45 -18.06 12.63
N PHE A 140 0.01 -17.04 13.40
CA PHE A 140 1.24 -17.16 14.19
C PHE A 140 1.02 -16.73 15.63
N SER A 141 1.91 -17.24 16.53
CA SER A 141 2.00 -16.73 17.88
C SER A 141 2.53 -15.29 17.90
N ASP A 142 2.14 -14.52 18.91
CA ASP A 142 2.58 -13.13 19.07
C ASP A 142 4.11 -12.99 19.09
N ALA A 143 4.81 -13.93 19.71
CA ALA A 143 6.27 -13.92 19.75
C ALA A 143 6.90 -14.11 18.36
N ASN A 144 6.37 -15.03 17.55
CA ASN A 144 6.87 -15.27 16.21
C ASN A 144 6.55 -14.09 15.28
N PHE A 145 5.34 -13.53 15.39
CA PHE A 145 4.94 -12.37 14.62
C PHE A 145 5.83 -11.15 14.93
N ARG A 146 6.03 -10.82 16.23
CA ARG A 146 6.93 -9.72 16.63
C ARG A 146 8.34 -9.88 16.09
N ARG A 147 8.89 -11.11 16.13
CA ARG A 147 10.23 -11.39 15.57
C ARG A 147 10.28 -11.12 14.06
N ALA A 148 9.23 -11.49 13.32
CA ALA A 148 9.18 -11.29 11.87
C ALA A 148 9.08 -9.81 11.46
N ILE A 149 8.35 -8.99 12.23
CA ILE A 149 8.19 -7.56 11.94
C ILE A 149 9.27 -6.68 12.57
N GLU A 150 10.10 -7.21 13.48
CA GLU A 150 11.15 -6.44 14.13
C GLU A 150 12.07 -5.69 13.16
N PRO A 151 12.53 -6.25 12.01
CA PRO A 151 13.35 -5.52 11.05
C PRO A 151 12.61 -4.36 10.34
N TRP A 152 11.29 -4.29 10.47
CA TRP A 152 10.47 -3.20 9.97
C TRP A 152 10.30 -2.12 11.04
N THR A 153 9.92 -2.52 12.26
CA THR A 153 9.70 -1.60 13.38
C THR A 153 11.01 -0.91 13.80
N SER A 154 12.11 -1.64 13.88
CA SER A 154 13.42 -1.08 14.24
C SER A 154 13.93 -0.01 13.26
N LYS A 155 13.43 0.00 12.03
CA LYS A 155 13.74 1.01 11.01
C LYS A 155 12.67 2.12 10.92
N GLY A 156 11.70 2.15 11.82
CA GLY A 156 10.60 3.11 11.81
C GLY A 156 9.70 3.01 10.58
N ARG A 157 9.60 1.81 9.96
CA ARG A 157 8.75 1.59 8.81
C ARG A 157 7.32 1.33 9.27
N LEU A 158 6.37 1.78 8.48
CA LEU A 158 4.95 1.63 8.76
C LEU A 158 4.49 0.19 8.52
N GLN A 159 3.71 -0.35 9.47
CA GLN A 159 3.01 -1.62 9.29
C GLN A 159 1.50 -1.36 9.30
N ILE A 160 0.81 -1.90 8.29
CA ILE A 160 -0.65 -1.83 8.15
C ILE A 160 -1.19 -3.25 8.20
N VAL A 161 -2.18 -3.50 9.04
CA VAL A 161 -2.93 -4.75 9.01
C VAL A 161 -4.29 -4.51 8.35
N ASP A 162 -4.53 -5.25 7.27
CA ASP A 162 -5.73 -5.15 6.44
C ASP A 162 -6.74 -6.26 6.76
N SER A 163 -8.00 -6.05 6.38
CA SER A 163 -9.10 -7.00 6.54
C SER A 163 -9.39 -7.33 8.01
N VAL A 164 -9.34 -6.32 8.87
CA VAL A 164 -9.75 -6.43 10.27
C VAL A 164 -11.27 -6.28 10.31
N GLU A 165 -11.98 -7.41 10.48
CA GLU A 165 -13.44 -7.47 10.45
C GLU A 165 -14.07 -7.47 11.86
N ASP A 166 -13.27 -7.80 12.89
CA ASP A 166 -13.71 -7.89 14.27
C ASP A 166 -12.98 -6.89 15.17
N THR A 167 -13.76 -6.11 15.94
CA THR A 167 -13.22 -5.17 16.92
C THR A 167 -12.45 -5.86 18.06
N ALA A 168 -12.74 -7.12 18.37
CA ALA A 168 -11.97 -7.90 19.35
C ALA A 168 -10.50 -8.06 18.96
N ALA A 169 -10.18 -7.97 17.65
CA ALA A 169 -8.80 -8.00 17.15
C ALA A 169 -7.97 -6.78 17.55
N LEU A 170 -8.60 -5.64 17.80
CA LEU A 170 -7.93 -4.35 17.99
C LEU A 170 -6.96 -4.37 19.18
N SER A 171 -7.39 -4.92 20.32
CA SER A 171 -6.57 -5.00 21.53
C SER A 171 -5.31 -5.85 21.30
N ARG A 172 -5.43 -6.97 20.56
CA ARG A 172 -4.29 -7.82 20.22
C ARG A 172 -3.33 -7.10 19.27
N LEU A 173 -3.85 -6.45 18.23
CA LEU A 173 -3.04 -5.73 17.26
C LEU A 173 -2.28 -4.57 17.90
N ALA A 174 -2.95 -3.80 18.77
CA ALA A 174 -2.30 -2.76 19.57
C ALA A 174 -1.19 -3.32 20.46
N SER A 175 -1.43 -4.48 21.14
CA SER A 175 -0.42 -5.14 21.95
C SER A 175 0.79 -5.61 21.15
N LEU A 176 0.62 -5.89 19.85
CA LEU A 176 1.70 -6.24 18.89
C LEU A 176 2.45 -5.01 18.37
N GLY A 177 2.02 -3.80 18.71
CA GLY A 177 2.61 -2.55 18.24
C GLY A 177 2.14 -2.14 16.84
N ILE A 178 1.00 -2.68 16.39
CA ILE A 178 0.36 -2.31 15.12
C ILE A 178 -0.72 -1.28 15.40
N ASP A 179 -0.52 -0.08 14.90
CA ASP A 179 -1.41 1.08 15.09
C ASP A 179 -2.08 1.56 13.79
N HIS A 180 -1.73 0.96 12.66
CA HIS A 180 -2.35 1.25 11.37
C HIS A 180 -3.16 0.06 10.90
N LEU A 181 -4.47 0.25 10.88
CA LEU A 181 -5.44 -0.81 10.62
C LEU A 181 -6.38 -0.42 9.49
N ARG A 182 -6.87 -1.42 8.77
CA ARG A 182 -7.89 -1.27 7.72
C ARG A 182 -8.86 -2.44 7.79
N GLY A 183 -10.14 -2.17 7.63
CA GLY A 183 -11.17 -3.21 7.57
C GLY A 183 -12.52 -2.73 8.08
N ALA A 184 -13.54 -3.57 7.93
CA ALA A 184 -14.92 -3.23 8.28
C ALA A 184 -15.13 -2.96 9.78
N ALA A 185 -14.26 -3.50 10.64
CA ALA A 185 -14.27 -3.19 12.07
C ALA A 185 -13.99 -1.71 12.40
N LEU A 186 -13.40 -0.97 11.46
CA LEU A 186 -13.03 0.45 11.66
C LEU A 186 -13.91 1.39 10.86
N ALA A 187 -14.12 1.10 9.58
CA ALA A 187 -14.94 1.91 8.69
C ALA A 187 -15.36 1.11 7.46
N GLU A 188 -16.53 1.41 6.94
CA GLU A 188 -16.98 0.89 5.66
C GLU A 188 -16.21 1.55 4.50
N ILE A 189 -16.03 0.80 3.41
CA ILE A 189 -15.41 1.32 2.21
C ILE A 189 -16.41 2.26 1.50
N GLY A 190 -16.06 3.53 1.42
CA GLY A 190 -16.85 4.56 0.74
C GLY A 190 -16.19 5.09 -0.53
N PRO A 191 -16.97 5.75 -1.41
CA PRO A 191 -16.46 6.36 -2.64
C PRO A 191 -15.78 7.72 -2.41
N ARG A 192 -15.77 8.23 -1.19
CA ARG A 192 -15.25 9.55 -0.82
C ARG A 192 -14.30 9.45 0.36
N LEU A 193 -13.38 10.42 0.47
CA LEU A 193 -12.50 10.62 1.62
C LEU A 193 -13.14 11.57 2.62
N ASP A 194 -14.32 11.22 3.13
CA ASP A 194 -15.13 12.02 4.05
C ASP A 194 -15.31 11.38 5.43
N TYR A 195 -14.44 10.42 5.75
CA TYR A 195 -14.48 9.75 7.06
C TYR A 195 -14.23 10.73 8.19
N ASP A 196 -15.13 10.77 9.15
CA ASP A 196 -15.02 11.59 10.36
C ASP A 196 -14.25 10.85 11.46
N PHE A 197 -12.98 11.17 11.62
CA PHE A 197 -12.13 10.60 12.67
C PHE A 197 -12.48 11.09 14.08
N SER A 198 -13.31 12.11 14.22
CA SER A 198 -13.74 12.61 15.54
C SER A 198 -14.73 11.68 16.27
N SER A 199 -15.32 10.76 15.52
CA SER A 199 -16.26 9.75 16.04
C SER A 199 -15.59 8.53 16.70
N ILE A 200 -14.26 8.43 16.63
CA ILE A 200 -13.48 7.37 17.29
C ILE A 200 -13.00 7.91 18.63
N GLY A 201 -13.87 7.84 19.62
CA GLY A 201 -13.61 8.19 21.00
C GLY A 201 -13.73 6.97 21.90
#